data_5f06658ca5d4cd99d3160a4e03cd5b09
#
_entry.id   5f06658ca5d4cd99d3160a4e03cd5b09
#
_cell.length_a   1.000
_cell.length_b   1.000
_cell.length_c   1.000
_cell.angle_alpha   90.00
_cell.angle_beta   90.00
_cell.angle_gamma   90.00
#
_symmetry.space_group_name_H-M   'P 1'
#
loop_
_entity.id
_entity.type
_entity.pdbx_description
1 polymer ?
#
loop_
_entity_poly.entity_id
_entity_poly.type
_entity_poly.pdbx_seq_one_letter_code
_entity_poly.pdbx_strand_id
1 'polypeptide(L)'
;MKVLVTGATGFVGRAVVAALAADGNEVRAAVRHEPSPPLPRAVAVANHGDLAGPIDWGPLLAGMDCVVHLSGIAHAGPGVAEERYDLANHRATESLAVAAHAAGIARFVFVSSIRAQTGPTADHVVTEADEPRPTDPYGRSKLAAERAVQRYGVPFTILRPVLVYGAGVKGNLRALMRLAALPVPLPFGALAARRSLVSLANLVAAIGFVLRHDACAGETYVVADPAPVTIAEIVAALRHGMGRKPGLVAVPPPLLRLTLVAVGRGASWDQINGALVAEPRKLLAAGWRPERDTGDALAAMTRS
;
A
#
# COMPACT_ATOMS: atom_id res chain seq x y z
N MET A 1 1.82 22.68 -7.40
CA MET A 1 1.16 22.61 -6.09
C MET A 1 2.22 22.46 -5.00
N LYS A 2 1.94 22.95 -3.80
CA LYS A 2 2.75 22.74 -2.60
C LYS A 2 2.17 21.58 -1.81
N VAL A 3 2.92 20.48 -1.70
CA VAL A 3 2.42 19.21 -1.19
C VAL A 3 3.20 18.76 0.05
N LEU A 4 2.52 18.63 1.18
CA LEU A 4 3.05 17.95 2.37
C LEU A 4 2.92 16.44 2.18
N VAL A 5 4.03 15.70 2.28
CA VAL A 5 4.03 14.23 2.24
C VAL A 5 4.49 13.69 3.58
N THR A 6 3.63 13.01 4.32
CA THR A 6 4.01 12.28 5.53
C THR A 6 4.39 10.83 5.18
N GLY A 7 5.23 10.18 5.99
CA GLY A 7 5.73 8.85 5.64
C GLY A 7 6.69 8.83 4.46
N ALA A 8 7.27 9.96 4.14
CA ALA A 8 8.13 10.23 2.99
C ALA A 8 9.36 9.30 2.88
N THR A 9 9.84 8.74 3.99
CA THR A 9 10.99 7.82 4.04
C THR A 9 10.59 6.34 3.87
N GLY A 10 9.29 6.05 3.84
CA GLY A 10 8.76 4.70 3.64
C GLY A 10 8.90 4.20 2.20
N PHE A 11 8.57 2.90 1.99
CA PHE A 11 8.64 2.24 0.68
C PHE A 11 7.81 2.99 -0.39
N VAL A 12 6.56 3.32 -0.10
CA VAL A 12 5.70 4.10 -1.00
C VAL A 12 6.09 5.57 -0.99
N GLY A 13 6.37 6.13 0.19
CA GLY A 13 6.64 7.56 0.37
C GLY A 13 7.81 8.07 -0.45
N ARG A 14 8.92 7.34 -0.52
CA ARG A 14 10.08 7.72 -1.35
C ARG A 14 9.73 7.84 -2.82
N ALA A 15 8.94 6.91 -3.34
CA ALA A 15 8.50 6.93 -4.73
C ALA A 15 7.54 8.09 -5.01
N VAL A 16 6.60 8.35 -4.09
CA VAL A 16 5.66 9.48 -4.20
C VAL A 16 6.40 10.82 -4.17
N VAL A 17 7.32 11.00 -3.21
CA VAL A 17 8.12 12.23 -3.11
C VAL A 17 8.94 12.47 -4.38
N ALA A 18 9.59 11.42 -4.91
CA ALA A 18 10.39 11.53 -6.14
C ALA A 18 9.50 11.88 -7.35
N ALA A 19 8.34 11.24 -7.50
CA ALA A 19 7.43 11.51 -8.61
C ALA A 19 6.83 12.92 -8.54
N LEU A 20 6.34 13.34 -7.37
CA LEU A 20 5.77 14.68 -7.19
C LEU A 20 6.81 15.79 -7.45
N ALA A 21 8.04 15.60 -7.00
CA ALA A 21 9.13 16.55 -7.28
C ALA A 21 9.50 16.59 -8.78
N ALA A 22 9.53 15.43 -9.45
CA ALA A 22 9.76 15.33 -10.89
C ALA A 22 8.65 16.00 -11.71
N ASP A 23 7.40 15.95 -11.23
CA ASP A 23 6.24 16.63 -11.82
C ASP A 23 6.23 18.16 -11.54
N GLY A 24 7.30 18.71 -10.96
CA GLY A 24 7.43 20.15 -10.70
C GLY A 24 6.64 20.67 -9.49
N ASN A 25 6.20 19.79 -8.60
CA ASN A 25 5.57 20.23 -7.35
C ASN A 25 6.62 20.63 -6.30
N GLU A 26 6.29 21.62 -5.48
CA GLU A 26 7.05 21.94 -4.27
C GLU A 26 6.67 20.93 -3.18
N VAL A 27 7.60 20.05 -2.80
CA VAL A 27 7.35 18.97 -1.86
C VAL A 27 8.00 19.24 -0.51
N ARG A 28 7.21 19.19 0.55
CA ARG A 28 7.67 19.13 1.94
C ARG A 28 7.50 17.72 2.47
N ALA A 29 8.61 17.05 2.77
CA ALA A 29 8.61 15.70 3.34
C ALA A 29 8.61 15.78 4.86
N ALA A 30 7.51 15.36 5.48
CA ALA A 30 7.43 15.22 6.92
C ALA A 30 8.02 13.86 7.34
N VAL A 31 9.04 13.90 8.18
CA VAL A 31 9.84 12.74 8.59
C VAL A 31 9.97 12.65 10.11
N ARG A 32 10.21 11.44 10.62
CA ARG A 32 10.49 11.23 12.04
C ARG A 32 11.97 11.45 12.37
N HIS A 33 12.85 11.09 11.46
CA HIS A 33 14.30 11.20 11.58
C HIS A 33 14.88 11.63 10.25
N GLU A 34 16.11 12.14 10.27
CA GLU A 34 16.86 12.48 9.05
C GLU A 34 16.84 11.28 8.07
N PRO A 35 16.46 11.51 6.80
CA PRO A 35 16.31 10.42 5.84
C PRO A 35 17.65 9.83 5.42
N SER A 36 17.80 8.50 5.57
CA SER A 36 18.95 7.74 5.07
C SER A 36 18.45 6.58 4.18
N PRO A 37 18.84 6.54 2.89
CA PRO A 37 19.53 7.57 2.12
C PRO A 37 18.72 8.87 2.02
N PRO A 38 19.35 10.02 1.67
CA PRO A 38 18.66 11.30 1.55
C PRO A 38 17.56 11.28 0.49
N LEU A 39 16.60 12.20 0.60
CA LEU A 39 15.59 12.49 -0.41
C LEU A 39 16.16 13.36 -1.53
N PRO A 40 15.47 13.52 -2.68
CA PRO A 40 15.91 14.43 -3.73
C PRO A 40 16.18 15.85 -3.20
N ARG A 41 17.21 16.52 -3.69
CA ARG A 41 17.65 17.85 -3.18
C ARG A 41 16.58 18.94 -3.25
N ALA A 42 15.63 18.83 -4.20
CA ALA A 42 14.53 19.77 -4.35
C ALA A 42 13.43 19.63 -3.30
N VAL A 43 13.52 18.61 -2.41
CA VAL A 43 12.50 18.30 -1.41
C VAL A 43 12.90 18.93 -0.07
N ALA A 44 12.03 19.78 0.46
CA ALA A 44 12.19 20.30 1.82
C ALA A 44 11.90 19.21 2.86
N VAL A 45 12.78 19.03 3.83
CA VAL A 45 12.62 18.06 4.90
C VAL A 45 12.22 18.76 6.19
N ALA A 46 11.17 18.27 6.85
CA ALA A 46 10.70 18.77 8.14
C ALA A 46 10.41 17.63 9.11
N ASN A 47 10.81 17.78 10.37
CA ASN A 47 10.63 16.74 11.37
C ASN A 47 9.28 16.88 12.08
N HIS A 48 8.52 15.77 12.22
CA HIS A 48 7.26 15.72 12.96
C HIS A 48 7.35 14.96 14.29
N GLY A 49 8.51 14.36 14.63
CA GLY A 49 8.66 13.53 15.83
C GLY A 49 8.00 12.14 15.71
N ASP A 50 7.59 11.58 16.85
CA ASP A 50 6.89 10.27 16.87
C ASP A 50 5.39 10.44 16.66
N LEU A 51 4.83 9.65 15.74
CA LEU A 51 3.38 9.62 15.46
C LEU A 51 2.53 9.18 16.66
N ALA A 52 3.10 8.44 17.59
CA ALA A 52 2.40 8.04 18.82
C ALA A 52 2.38 9.15 19.90
N GLY A 53 3.08 10.27 19.66
CA GLY A 53 3.13 11.43 20.55
C GLY A 53 2.35 12.62 20.00
N PRO A 54 2.31 13.74 20.75
CA PRO A 54 1.72 14.98 20.27
C PRO A 54 2.57 15.58 19.15
N ILE A 55 1.90 16.02 18.07
CA ILE A 55 2.57 16.64 16.91
C ILE A 55 1.97 18.03 16.68
N ASP A 56 2.82 19.02 16.56
CA ASP A 56 2.44 20.32 16.04
C ASP A 56 2.48 20.30 14.50
N TRP A 57 1.30 20.16 13.89
CA TRP A 57 1.16 20.15 12.43
C TRP A 57 1.19 21.54 11.81
N GLY A 58 1.00 22.60 12.58
CA GLY A 58 0.91 23.99 12.09
C GLY A 58 2.10 24.39 11.22
N PRO A 59 3.35 24.31 11.69
CA PRO A 59 4.53 24.64 10.88
C PRO A 59 4.71 23.75 9.64
N LEU A 60 4.26 22.49 9.71
CA LEU A 60 4.35 21.54 8.60
C LEU A 60 3.34 21.87 7.49
N LEU A 61 2.16 22.34 7.86
CA LEU A 61 1.06 22.69 6.94
C LEU A 61 1.16 24.13 6.41
N ALA A 62 1.94 24.99 7.06
CA ALA A 62 2.05 26.39 6.66
C ALA A 62 2.44 26.56 5.19
N GLY A 63 1.56 27.20 4.40
CA GLY A 63 1.74 27.45 2.98
C GLY A 63 1.62 26.23 2.07
N MET A 64 1.09 25.10 2.56
CA MET A 64 0.81 23.91 1.74
C MET A 64 -0.59 23.98 1.13
N ASP A 65 -0.72 23.49 -0.10
CA ASP A 65 -2.00 23.37 -0.79
C ASP A 65 -2.66 22.00 -0.51
N CYS A 66 -1.84 20.95 -0.47
CA CYS A 66 -2.29 19.56 -0.40
C CYS A 66 -1.50 18.76 0.63
N VAL A 67 -2.13 17.68 1.11
CA VAL A 67 -1.50 16.66 1.97
C VAL A 67 -1.60 15.30 1.32
N VAL A 68 -0.48 14.54 1.27
CA VAL A 68 -0.46 13.10 1.00
C VAL A 68 -0.02 12.39 2.27
N HIS A 69 -0.96 11.75 2.94
CA HIS A 69 -0.72 11.07 4.21
C HIS A 69 -0.46 9.57 4.01
N LEU A 70 0.83 9.19 4.12
CA LEU A 70 1.33 7.82 3.97
C LEU A 70 1.89 7.26 5.28
N SER A 71 1.98 8.10 6.32
CA SER A 71 2.51 7.68 7.61
C SER A 71 1.61 6.66 8.29
N GLY A 72 2.23 5.75 9.02
CA GLY A 72 1.54 4.75 9.82
C GLY A 72 2.38 3.49 9.99
N ILE A 73 1.96 2.65 10.92
CA ILE A 73 2.56 1.34 11.19
C ILE A 73 1.75 0.31 10.39
N ALA A 74 2.37 -0.35 9.39
CA ALA A 74 1.72 -1.36 8.55
C ALA A 74 2.16 -2.79 8.89
N HIS A 75 3.43 -3.00 9.20
CA HIS A 75 4.04 -4.30 9.45
C HIS A 75 4.82 -4.27 10.76
N ALA A 76 4.10 -4.12 11.84
CA ALA A 76 4.66 -4.41 13.15
C ALA A 76 4.65 -5.93 13.33
N GLY A 77 5.77 -6.50 13.77
CA GLY A 77 5.90 -7.95 14.01
C GLY A 77 4.85 -8.47 15.00
N PRO A 78 4.76 -9.79 15.19
CA PRO A 78 3.85 -10.36 16.17
C PRO A 78 4.10 -9.74 17.58
N GLY A 79 3.01 -9.38 18.27
CA GLY A 79 3.08 -8.86 19.64
C GLY A 79 2.99 -7.33 19.77
N VAL A 80 2.78 -6.58 18.69
CA VAL A 80 2.49 -5.14 18.81
C VAL A 80 1.08 -4.93 19.36
N ALA A 81 1.00 -4.20 20.47
CA ALA A 81 -0.28 -3.86 21.09
C ALA A 81 -1.18 -3.08 20.15
N GLU A 82 -2.49 -3.35 20.19
CA GLU A 82 -3.50 -2.66 19.38
C GLU A 82 -3.48 -1.15 19.61
N GLU A 83 -3.25 -0.72 20.84
CA GLU A 83 -3.12 0.68 21.23
C GLU A 83 -2.05 1.43 20.41
N ARG A 84 -0.92 0.78 20.10
CA ARG A 84 0.12 1.39 19.28
C ARG A 84 -0.34 1.64 17.84
N TYR A 85 -1.17 0.75 17.30
CA TYR A 85 -1.81 0.99 16.00
C TYR A 85 -2.82 2.12 16.08
N ASP A 86 -3.62 2.21 17.15
CA ASP A 86 -4.56 3.30 17.37
C ASP A 86 -3.83 4.65 17.44
N LEU A 87 -2.81 4.77 18.28
CA LEU A 87 -2.05 6.02 18.42
C LEU A 87 -1.40 6.45 17.10
N ALA A 88 -0.65 5.56 16.45
CA ALA A 88 0.16 5.92 15.29
C ALA A 88 -0.61 5.99 13.97
N ASN A 89 -1.71 5.25 13.81
CA ASN A 89 -2.49 5.25 12.57
C ASN A 89 -3.76 6.08 12.68
N HIS A 90 -4.53 5.93 13.78
CA HIS A 90 -5.81 6.62 13.92
C HIS A 90 -5.62 8.01 14.51
N ARG A 91 -5.11 8.14 15.75
CA ARG A 91 -5.02 9.44 16.44
C ARG A 91 -4.11 10.44 15.73
N ALA A 92 -2.96 9.97 15.20
CA ALA A 92 -2.09 10.83 14.41
C ALA A 92 -2.76 11.33 13.11
N THR A 93 -3.52 10.47 12.42
CA THR A 93 -4.28 10.86 11.23
C THR A 93 -5.41 11.83 11.59
N GLU A 94 -6.12 11.58 12.69
CA GLU A 94 -7.17 12.47 13.21
C GLU A 94 -6.62 13.86 13.48
N SER A 95 -5.52 13.95 14.23
CA SER A 95 -4.90 15.26 14.56
C SER A 95 -4.42 16.00 13.30
N LEU A 96 -3.87 15.28 12.32
CA LEU A 96 -3.46 15.88 11.05
C LEU A 96 -4.68 16.34 10.22
N ALA A 97 -5.78 15.59 10.21
CA ALA A 97 -6.98 15.98 9.47
C ALA A 97 -7.63 17.25 10.08
N VAL A 98 -7.69 17.35 11.41
CA VAL A 98 -8.13 18.55 12.12
C VAL A 98 -7.27 19.76 11.77
N ALA A 99 -5.95 19.60 11.84
CA ALA A 99 -5.02 20.69 11.54
C ALA A 99 -5.06 21.07 10.05
N ALA A 100 -5.22 20.12 9.16
CA ALA A 100 -5.34 20.35 7.72
C ALA A 100 -6.62 21.14 7.38
N HIS A 101 -7.74 20.80 8.01
CA HIS A 101 -8.99 21.59 7.89
C HIS A 101 -8.79 23.02 8.36
N ALA A 102 -8.23 23.22 9.56
CA ALA A 102 -7.96 24.54 10.12
C ALA A 102 -6.97 25.36 9.27
N ALA A 103 -6.02 24.72 8.61
CA ALA A 103 -5.07 25.35 7.69
C ALA A 103 -5.63 25.63 6.29
N GLY A 104 -6.89 25.25 6.00
CA GLY A 104 -7.50 25.45 4.69
C GLY A 104 -6.91 24.60 3.57
N ILE A 105 -6.40 23.41 3.89
CA ILE A 105 -5.85 22.47 2.89
C ILE A 105 -6.92 22.12 1.85
N ALA A 106 -6.61 22.35 0.58
CA ALA A 106 -7.53 22.14 -0.53
C ALA A 106 -7.73 20.65 -0.88
N ARG A 107 -6.74 19.77 -0.57
CA ARG A 107 -6.84 18.35 -0.84
C ARG A 107 -6.04 17.51 0.17
N PHE A 108 -6.71 16.52 0.75
CA PHE A 108 -6.12 15.56 1.68
C PHE A 108 -6.23 14.13 1.10
N VAL A 109 -5.14 13.61 0.57
CA VAL A 109 -5.07 12.22 0.09
C VAL A 109 -4.59 11.32 1.21
N PHE A 110 -5.47 10.46 1.70
CA PHE A 110 -5.14 9.46 2.73
C PHE A 110 -4.91 8.10 2.10
N VAL A 111 -3.70 7.57 2.23
CA VAL A 111 -3.39 6.20 1.83
C VAL A 111 -3.69 5.26 2.98
N SER A 112 -4.86 4.65 2.90
CA SER A 112 -5.37 3.63 3.81
C SER A 112 -4.85 2.24 3.42
N SER A 113 -5.68 1.23 3.42
CA SER A 113 -5.36 -0.14 3.02
C SER A 113 -6.64 -0.90 2.72
N ILE A 114 -6.58 -1.89 1.86
CA ILE A 114 -7.67 -2.87 1.68
C ILE A 114 -8.00 -3.60 3.00
N ARG A 115 -7.06 -3.61 3.96
CA ARG A 115 -7.25 -4.16 5.31
C ARG A 115 -8.27 -3.38 6.14
N ALA A 116 -8.55 -2.13 5.81
CA ALA A 116 -9.66 -1.38 6.39
C ALA A 116 -11.02 -1.93 5.93
N GLN A 117 -11.07 -2.51 4.73
CA GLN A 117 -12.27 -3.08 4.13
C GLN A 117 -12.52 -4.53 4.59
N THR A 118 -11.48 -5.37 4.61
CA THR A 118 -11.62 -6.81 4.82
C THR A 118 -10.42 -7.43 5.54
N GLY A 119 -10.48 -8.74 5.76
CA GLY A 119 -9.39 -9.57 6.27
C GLY A 119 -8.25 -9.79 5.25
N PRO A 120 -7.32 -10.73 5.56
CA PRO A 120 -6.23 -11.12 4.64
C PRO A 120 -6.72 -11.91 3.44
N THR A 121 -7.94 -12.41 3.50
CA THR A 121 -8.62 -13.19 2.47
C THR A 121 -10.08 -12.75 2.37
N ALA A 122 -10.69 -12.95 1.22
CA ALA A 122 -12.12 -12.77 0.98
C ALA A 122 -12.63 -13.88 0.06
N ASP A 123 -13.89 -14.25 0.21
CA ASP A 123 -14.62 -15.27 -0.58
C ASP A 123 -15.38 -14.67 -1.77
N HIS A 124 -15.35 -13.35 -1.89
CA HIS A 124 -15.96 -12.57 -2.95
C HIS A 124 -14.98 -11.52 -3.51
N VAL A 125 -15.37 -10.88 -4.59
CA VAL A 125 -14.63 -9.73 -5.14
C VAL A 125 -14.93 -8.50 -4.30
N VAL A 126 -13.90 -7.96 -3.63
CA VAL A 126 -14.03 -6.81 -2.72
C VAL A 126 -14.14 -5.50 -3.52
N THR A 127 -15.13 -4.70 -3.16
CA THR A 127 -15.39 -3.39 -3.75
C THR A 127 -15.56 -2.31 -2.67
N GLU A 128 -15.62 -1.05 -3.05
CA GLU A 128 -15.89 0.05 -2.12
C GLU A 128 -17.33 0.04 -1.54
N ALA A 129 -18.24 -0.67 -2.21
CA ALA A 129 -19.64 -0.79 -1.78
C ALA A 129 -19.84 -1.78 -0.62
N ASP A 130 -18.87 -2.66 -0.38
CA ASP A 130 -18.95 -3.64 0.69
C ASP A 130 -18.82 -2.96 2.05
N GLU A 131 -19.59 -3.42 3.03
CA GLU A 131 -19.45 -2.94 4.40
C GLU A 131 -18.07 -3.29 4.96
N PRO A 132 -17.30 -2.31 5.49
CA PRO A 132 -15.99 -2.57 6.04
C PRO A 132 -16.00 -3.50 7.26
N ARG A 133 -15.29 -4.61 7.20
CA ARG A 133 -15.16 -5.63 8.26
C ARG A 133 -13.71 -6.03 8.50
N PRO A 134 -12.86 -5.10 9.01
CA PRO A 134 -11.47 -5.39 9.30
C PRO A 134 -11.32 -6.46 10.39
N THR A 135 -10.44 -7.42 10.19
CA THR A 135 -10.27 -8.58 11.09
C THR A 135 -9.06 -8.47 12.02
N ASP A 136 -8.18 -7.48 11.83
CA ASP A 136 -6.99 -7.29 12.64
C ASP A 136 -6.84 -5.84 13.16
N PRO A 137 -5.98 -5.62 14.18
CA PRO A 137 -5.77 -4.30 14.75
C PRO A 137 -5.32 -3.24 13.74
N TYR A 138 -4.47 -3.61 12.77
CA TYR A 138 -4.05 -2.71 11.71
C TYR A 138 -5.23 -2.26 10.86
N GLY A 139 -6.04 -3.18 10.36
CA GLY A 139 -7.23 -2.85 9.56
C GLY A 139 -8.22 -1.98 10.34
N ARG A 140 -8.47 -2.30 11.63
CA ARG A 140 -9.34 -1.49 12.49
C ARG A 140 -8.80 -0.06 12.67
N SER A 141 -7.50 0.11 12.89
CA SER A 141 -6.89 1.43 13.03
C SER A 141 -6.96 2.25 11.74
N LYS A 142 -6.80 1.61 10.57
CA LYS A 142 -6.94 2.28 9.27
C LYS A 142 -8.37 2.70 9.01
N LEU A 143 -9.36 1.85 9.33
CA LEU A 143 -10.78 2.22 9.20
C LEU A 143 -11.16 3.36 10.15
N ALA A 144 -10.67 3.35 11.39
CA ALA A 144 -10.89 4.44 12.34
C ALA A 144 -10.29 5.76 11.82
N ALA A 145 -9.10 5.71 11.22
CA ALA A 145 -8.46 6.86 10.60
C ALA A 145 -9.27 7.39 9.38
N GLU A 146 -9.82 6.51 8.53
CA GLU A 146 -10.70 6.91 7.44
C GLU A 146 -11.92 7.69 7.95
N ARG A 147 -12.59 7.16 8.98
CA ARG A 147 -13.74 7.81 9.62
C ARG A 147 -13.38 9.18 10.23
N ALA A 148 -12.19 9.31 10.80
CA ALA A 148 -11.69 10.58 11.30
C ALA A 148 -11.50 11.59 10.16
N VAL A 149 -10.83 11.21 9.07
CA VAL A 149 -10.65 12.10 7.90
C VAL A 149 -12.00 12.55 7.33
N GLN A 150 -12.99 11.66 7.24
CA GLN A 150 -14.34 11.96 6.75
C GLN A 150 -15.11 12.93 7.67
N ARG A 151 -14.86 12.85 8.97
CA ARG A 151 -15.61 13.64 10.00
C ARG A 151 -15.24 15.12 10.00
N TYR A 152 -13.97 15.46 9.80
CA TYR A 152 -13.47 16.83 10.07
C TYR A 152 -13.53 17.78 8.88
N GLY A 153 -14.19 17.39 7.78
CA GLY A 153 -14.55 18.31 6.69
C GLY A 153 -13.39 18.80 5.82
N VAL A 154 -12.19 18.24 5.95
CA VAL A 154 -11.15 18.50 4.98
C VAL A 154 -11.51 17.84 3.63
N PRO A 155 -11.34 18.50 2.48
CA PRO A 155 -11.58 17.86 1.19
C PRO A 155 -10.66 16.65 1.02
N PHE A 156 -11.20 15.43 1.18
CA PHE A 156 -10.41 14.21 1.24
C PHE A 156 -10.56 13.35 0.00
N THR A 157 -9.57 12.48 -0.22
CA THR A 157 -9.67 11.27 -1.04
C THR A 157 -8.99 10.13 -0.29
N ILE A 158 -9.67 9.01 -0.10
CA ILE A 158 -9.14 7.82 0.56
C ILE A 158 -8.77 6.78 -0.49
N LEU A 159 -7.54 6.30 -0.44
CA LEU A 159 -7.07 5.20 -1.27
C LEU A 159 -6.87 3.96 -0.42
N ARG A 160 -7.49 2.83 -0.81
CA ARG A 160 -7.34 1.50 -0.20
C ARG A 160 -6.51 0.60 -1.10
N PRO A 161 -5.17 0.73 -1.11
CA PRO A 161 -4.34 -0.17 -1.90
C PRO A 161 -4.42 -1.60 -1.37
N VAL A 162 -4.37 -2.56 -2.29
CA VAL A 162 -4.08 -3.96 -2.01
C VAL A 162 -2.59 -4.13 -1.72
N LEU A 163 -2.05 -5.36 -1.74
CA LEU A 163 -0.62 -5.60 -1.51
C LEU A 163 0.22 -4.85 -2.55
N VAL A 164 1.01 -3.88 -2.08
CA VAL A 164 1.89 -3.07 -2.93
C VAL A 164 3.19 -3.82 -3.18
N TYR A 165 3.62 -3.88 -4.44
CA TYR A 165 4.87 -4.50 -4.86
C TYR A 165 5.72 -3.57 -5.73
N GLY A 166 7.04 -3.80 -5.72
CA GLY A 166 8.01 -3.01 -6.48
C GLY A 166 9.43 -3.23 -5.98
N ALA A 167 10.40 -2.55 -6.57
CA ALA A 167 11.79 -2.58 -6.13
C ALA A 167 11.92 -2.19 -4.66
N GLY A 168 12.65 -2.98 -3.86
CA GLY A 168 12.80 -2.74 -2.43
C GLY A 168 11.66 -3.29 -1.54
N VAL A 169 10.72 -4.06 -2.09
CA VAL A 169 9.65 -4.71 -1.33
C VAL A 169 10.20 -5.60 -0.21
N LYS A 170 9.49 -5.63 0.92
CA LYS A 170 9.83 -6.42 2.12
C LYS A 170 8.83 -7.56 2.33
N GLY A 171 9.06 -8.37 3.37
CA GLY A 171 8.10 -9.40 3.80
C GLY A 171 7.97 -10.58 2.85
N ASN A 172 6.74 -11.09 2.71
CA ASN A 172 6.44 -12.35 2.01
C ASN A 172 6.78 -12.32 0.52
N LEU A 173 6.60 -11.19 -0.15
CA LEU A 173 6.93 -11.09 -1.57
C LEU A 173 8.45 -11.14 -1.79
N ARG A 174 9.25 -10.53 -0.90
CA ARG A 174 10.71 -10.69 -0.93
C ARG A 174 11.14 -12.13 -0.69
N ALA A 175 10.46 -12.85 0.22
CA ALA A 175 10.70 -14.28 0.43
C ALA A 175 10.36 -15.09 -0.83
N LEU A 176 9.25 -14.78 -1.49
CA LEU A 176 8.85 -15.42 -2.74
C LEU A 176 9.84 -15.13 -3.89
N MET A 177 10.38 -13.92 -3.99
CA MET A 177 11.45 -13.58 -4.94
C MET A 177 12.71 -14.44 -4.71
N ARG A 178 13.10 -14.63 -3.44
CA ARG A 178 14.25 -15.50 -3.11
C ARG A 178 13.98 -16.96 -3.50
N LEU A 179 12.76 -17.47 -3.28
CA LEU A 179 12.36 -18.80 -3.73
C LEU A 179 12.36 -18.90 -5.27
N ALA A 180 11.85 -17.89 -5.97
CA ALA A 180 11.87 -17.84 -7.42
C ALA A 180 13.28 -17.84 -8.00
N ALA A 181 14.26 -17.30 -7.28
CA ALA A 181 15.67 -17.30 -7.68
C ALA A 181 16.35 -18.67 -7.54
N LEU A 182 15.77 -19.63 -6.82
CA LEU A 182 16.34 -20.98 -6.69
C LEU A 182 16.27 -21.73 -8.01
N PRO A 183 17.31 -22.51 -8.40
CA PRO A 183 17.35 -23.27 -9.65
C PRO A 183 16.60 -24.61 -9.55
N VAL A 184 15.55 -24.68 -8.76
CA VAL A 184 14.74 -25.88 -8.52
C VAL A 184 13.29 -25.65 -8.90
N PRO A 185 12.54 -26.69 -9.31
CA PRO A 185 11.09 -26.58 -9.52
C PRO A 185 10.38 -26.20 -8.21
N LEU A 186 9.36 -25.34 -8.30
CA LEU A 186 8.56 -24.92 -7.17
C LEU A 186 7.15 -25.53 -7.20
N PRO A 187 6.61 -25.99 -6.05
CA PRO A 187 5.39 -26.78 -5.98
C PRO A 187 4.09 -25.94 -6.00
N PHE A 188 4.07 -24.84 -6.77
CA PHE A 188 2.95 -23.89 -6.77
C PHE A 188 2.03 -24.01 -7.99
N GLY A 189 2.32 -24.92 -8.93
CA GLY A 189 1.61 -25.00 -10.21
C GLY A 189 0.12 -25.32 -10.11
N ALA A 190 -0.34 -25.96 -9.01
CA ALA A 190 -1.75 -26.29 -8.80
C ALA A 190 -2.50 -25.26 -7.92
N LEU A 191 -1.84 -24.20 -7.43
CA LEU A 191 -2.48 -23.19 -6.58
C LEU A 191 -3.25 -22.20 -7.45
N ALA A 192 -4.58 -22.25 -7.36
CA ALA A 192 -5.50 -21.45 -8.19
C ALA A 192 -6.04 -20.19 -7.49
N ALA A 193 -5.77 -20.02 -6.19
CA ALA A 193 -6.24 -18.85 -5.45
C ALA A 193 -5.66 -17.56 -6.04
N ARG A 194 -6.56 -16.63 -6.42
CA ARG A 194 -6.19 -15.35 -7.03
C ARG A 194 -6.12 -14.24 -5.99
N ARG A 195 -5.20 -13.30 -6.23
CA ARG A 195 -5.08 -12.10 -5.41
C ARG A 195 -4.79 -10.88 -6.25
N SER A 196 -5.39 -9.78 -5.88
CA SER A 196 -5.06 -8.48 -6.44
C SER A 196 -3.77 -7.97 -5.81
N LEU A 197 -2.93 -7.41 -6.65
CA LEU A 197 -1.71 -6.70 -6.30
C LEU A 197 -1.79 -5.29 -6.88
N VAL A 198 -0.95 -4.38 -6.42
CA VAL A 198 -0.75 -3.08 -7.07
C VAL A 198 0.73 -2.77 -7.14
N SER A 199 1.22 -2.44 -8.34
CA SER A 199 2.60 -2.02 -8.50
C SER A 199 2.83 -0.66 -7.83
N LEU A 200 4.04 -0.46 -7.30
CA LEU A 200 4.43 0.82 -6.72
C LEU A 200 4.23 1.97 -7.70
N ALA A 201 4.54 1.77 -8.98
CA ALA A 201 4.33 2.76 -10.04
C ALA A 201 2.84 3.11 -10.20
N ASN A 202 1.96 2.10 -10.28
CA ASN A 202 0.52 2.31 -10.42
C ASN A 202 -0.09 3.00 -9.19
N LEU A 203 0.39 2.68 -7.97
CA LEU A 203 -0.06 3.38 -6.77
C LEU A 203 0.40 4.85 -6.77
N VAL A 204 1.63 5.13 -7.16
CA VAL A 204 2.15 6.51 -7.30
C VAL A 204 1.34 7.28 -8.34
N ALA A 205 1.07 6.67 -9.48
CA ALA A 205 0.22 7.25 -10.53
C ALA A 205 -1.21 7.53 -10.02
N ALA A 206 -1.80 6.60 -9.23
CA ALA A 206 -3.12 6.80 -8.62
C ALA A 206 -3.13 7.98 -7.65
N ILE A 207 -2.11 8.12 -6.80
CA ILE A 207 -1.96 9.27 -5.88
C ILE A 207 -1.85 10.58 -6.68
N GLY A 208 -1.00 10.62 -7.70
CA GLY A 208 -0.87 11.79 -8.58
C GLY A 208 -2.16 12.12 -9.34
N PHE A 209 -2.91 11.09 -9.76
CA PHE A 209 -4.19 11.26 -10.40
C PHE A 209 -5.20 11.94 -9.49
N VAL A 210 -5.46 11.40 -8.30
CA VAL A 210 -6.47 11.95 -7.37
C VAL A 210 -6.09 13.32 -6.81
N LEU A 211 -4.80 13.66 -6.76
CA LEU A 211 -4.35 15.00 -6.41
C LEU A 211 -4.77 16.06 -7.43
N ARG A 212 -4.89 15.70 -8.71
CA ARG A 212 -5.18 16.63 -9.82
C ARG A 212 -6.64 16.66 -10.26
N HIS A 213 -7.47 15.71 -9.78
CA HIS A 213 -8.86 15.57 -10.23
C HIS A 213 -9.85 15.90 -9.12
N ASP A 214 -10.55 17.03 -9.27
CA ASP A 214 -11.51 17.52 -8.26
C ASP A 214 -12.68 16.57 -8.04
N ALA A 215 -13.09 15.84 -9.08
CA ALA A 215 -14.13 14.82 -8.99
C ALA A 215 -13.79 13.65 -8.03
N CYS A 216 -12.53 13.53 -7.60
CA CYS A 216 -12.13 12.53 -6.61
C CYS A 216 -12.31 13.00 -5.14
N ALA A 217 -12.71 14.25 -4.91
CA ALA A 217 -12.94 14.76 -3.56
C ALA A 217 -14.17 14.11 -2.92
N GLY A 218 -14.04 13.73 -1.65
CA GLY A 218 -15.08 13.05 -0.88
C GLY A 218 -15.18 11.54 -1.15
N GLU A 219 -14.30 10.99 -1.97
CA GLU A 219 -14.39 9.62 -2.46
C GLU A 219 -13.38 8.67 -1.81
N THR A 220 -13.78 7.39 -1.75
CA THR A 220 -12.90 6.27 -1.38
C THR A 220 -12.74 5.35 -2.57
N TYR A 221 -11.50 4.92 -2.83
CA TYR A 221 -11.16 4.06 -3.96
C TYR A 221 -10.31 2.86 -3.54
N VAL A 222 -10.67 1.68 -4.02
CA VAL A 222 -9.78 0.51 -4.06
C VAL A 222 -8.72 0.75 -5.13
N VAL A 223 -7.46 0.49 -4.78
CA VAL A 223 -6.34 0.62 -5.72
C VAL A 223 -5.69 -0.74 -5.91
N ALA A 224 -5.85 -1.29 -7.12
CA ALA A 224 -5.31 -2.57 -7.54
C ALA A 224 -4.93 -2.51 -9.01
N ASP A 225 -3.98 -3.34 -9.43
CA ASP A 225 -3.75 -3.62 -10.84
C ASP A 225 -4.97 -4.39 -11.40
N PRO A 226 -5.35 -4.20 -12.67
CA PRO A 226 -6.60 -4.76 -13.20
C PRO A 226 -6.68 -6.30 -13.19
N ALA A 227 -5.53 -6.98 -13.32
CA ALA A 227 -5.47 -8.43 -13.41
C ALA A 227 -5.06 -9.07 -12.07
N PRO A 228 -5.98 -9.73 -11.34
CA PRO A 228 -5.60 -10.53 -10.19
C PRO A 228 -4.79 -11.76 -10.65
N VAL A 229 -3.78 -12.14 -9.86
CA VAL A 229 -2.81 -13.18 -10.21
C VAL A 229 -2.78 -14.28 -9.16
N THR A 230 -2.43 -15.51 -9.59
CA THR A 230 -2.10 -16.64 -8.72
C THR A 230 -0.65 -16.56 -8.25
N ILE A 231 -0.30 -17.30 -7.19
CA ILE A 231 1.11 -17.41 -6.77
C ILE A 231 1.98 -18.05 -7.85
N ALA A 232 1.43 -18.94 -8.66
CA ALA A 232 2.11 -19.56 -9.80
C ALA A 232 2.45 -18.52 -10.87
N GLU A 233 1.51 -17.64 -11.22
CA GLU A 233 1.72 -16.55 -12.17
C GLU A 233 2.73 -15.51 -11.63
N ILE A 234 2.69 -15.19 -10.33
CA ILE A 234 3.71 -14.33 -9.70
C ILE A 234 5.11 -14.93 -9.86
N VAL A 235 5.29 -16.21 -9.52
CA VAL A 235 6.59 -16.89 -9.63
C VAL A 235 7.05 -16.97 -11.08
N ALA A 236 6.13 -17.27 -12.01
CA ALA A 236 6.44 -17.30 -13.45
C ALA A 236 6.94 -15.94 -13.95
N ALA A 237 6.25 -14.85 -13.60
CA ALA A 237 6.65 -13.48 -13.96
C ALA A 237 8.01 -13.09 -13.36
N LEU A 238 8.24 -13.39 -12.07
CA LEU A 238 9.53 -13.14 -11.42
C LEU A 238 10.67 -13.91 -12.13
N ARG A 239 10.46 -15.20 -12.42
CA ARG A 239 11.45 -16.03 -13.16
C ARG A 239 11.68 -15.54 -14.57
N HIS A 240 10.63 -15.13 -15.26
CA HIS A 240 10.76 -14.51 -16.58
C HIS A 240 11.67 -13.27 -16.53
N GLY A 241 11.47 -12.39 -15.56
CA GLY A 241 12.34 -11.24 -15.36
C GLY A 241 13.80 -11.58 -15.06
N MET A 242 14.07 -12.76 -14.47
CA MET A 242 15.41 -13.32 -14.25
C MET A 242 15.97 -14.09 -15.49
N GLY A 243 15.28 -14.10 -16.63
CA GLY A 243 15.66 -14.87 -17.81
C GLY A 243 15.48 -16.39 -17.65
N ARG A 244 14.58 -16.85 -16.78
CA ARG A 244 14.38 -18.26 -16.44
C ARG A 244 13.01 -18.78 -16.89
N LYS A 245 12.92 -20.09 -17.14
CA LYS A 245 11.63 -20.78 -17.35
C LYS A 245 10.81 -20.77 -16.04
N PRO A 246 9.47 -20.84 -16.10
CA PRO A 246 8.60 -20.86 -14.91
C PRO A 246 8.97 -21.93 -13.88
N GLY A 247 9.31 -23.17 -14.32
CA GLY A 247 9.78 -24.26 -13.47
C GLY A 247 8.81 -24.55 -12.31
N LEU A 248 7.53 -24.69 -12.62
CA LEU A 248 6.46 -24.96 -11.66
C LEU A 248 6.01 -26.42 -11.77
N VAL A 249 5.78 -27.06 -10.64
CA VAL A 249 5.20 -28.42 -10.54
C VAL A 249 3.83 -28.32 -9.91
N ALA A 250 2.86 -29.03 -10.50
CA ALA A 250 1.51 -29.11 -9.98
C ALA A 250 1.44 -30.12 -8.81
N VAL A 251 1.64 -29.64 -7.58
CA VAL A 251 1.44 -30.42 -6.37
C VAL A 251 0.02 -30.14 -5.84
N PRO A 252 -0.79 -31.17 -5.58
CA PRO A 252 -2.12 -30.98 -5.02
C PRO A 252 -2.12 -30.13 -3.73
N PRO A 253 -3.00 -29.12 -3.61
CA PRO A 253 -3.02 -28.23 -2.47
C PRO A 253 -3.04 -28.91 -1.09
N PRO A 254 -3.80 -30.03 -0.87
CA PRO A 254 -3.79 -30.73 0.40
C PRO A 254 -2.41 -31.29 0.78
N LEU A 255 -1.66 -31.83 -0.20
CA LEU A 255 -0.32 -32.36 0.06
C LEU A 255 0.66 -31.25 0.41
N LEU A 256 0.58 -30.09 -0.29
CA LEU A 256 1.39 -28.94 0.03
C LEU A 256 1.09 -28.38 1.43
N ARG A 257 -0.19 -28.33 1.81
CA ARG A 257 -0.60 -27.95 3.16
C ARG A 257 -0.02 -28.89 4.22
N LEU A 258 -0.12 -30.20 3.99
CA LEU A 258 0.43 -31.21 4.90
C LEU A 258 1.93 -31.05 5.10
N THR A 259 2.69 -30.82 4.03
CA THR A 259 4.14 -30.57 4.12
C THR A 259 4.45 -29.29 4.91
N LEU A 260 3.71 -28.20 4.70
CA LEU A 260 3.89 -26.97 5.48
C LEU A 260 3.61 -27.17 6.96
N VAL A 261 2.57 -27.93 7.31
CA VAL A 261 2.26 -28.27 8.70
C VAL A 261 3.37 -29.12 9.32
N ALA A 262 3.87 -30.12 8.60
CA ALA A 262 4.94 -31.01 9.07
C ALA A 262 6.26 -30.28 9.35
N VAL A 263 6.55 -29.18 8.63
CA VAL A 263 7.74 -28.33 8.88
C VAL A 263 7.45 -27.14 9.80
N GLY A 264 6.33 -27.12 10.51
CA GLY A 264 5.96 -26.06 11.48
C GLY A 264 5.54 -24.73 10.82
N ARG A 265 5.23 -24.72 9.52
CA ARG A 265 4.83 -23.53 8.73
C ARG A 265 3.36 -23.53 8.32
N GLY A 266 2.50 -24.25 9.02
CA GLY A 266 1.05 -24.31 8.72
C GLY A 266 0.37 -22.94 8.63
N ALA A 267 0.75 -21.99 9.48
CA ALA A 267 0.24 -20.61 9.45
C ALA A 267 0.56 -19.86 8.14
N SER A 268 1.54 -20.31 7.36
CA SER A 268 1.85 -19.72 6.05
C SER A 268 0.88 -20.16 4.95
N TRP A 269 0.01 -21.14 5.22
CA TRP A 269 -0.92 -21.68 4.21
C TRP A 269 -1.85 -20.61 3.65
N ASP A 270 -2.50 -19.83 4.53
CA ASP A 270 -3.44 -18.78 4.10
C ASP A 270 -2.73 -17.65 3.34
N GLN A 271 -1.46 -17.40 3.65
CA GLN A 271 -0.64 -16.45 2.91
C GLN A 271 -0.30 -16.94 1.49
N ILE A 272 -0.20 -18.26 1.30
CA ILE A 272 0.14 -18.89 0.02
C ILE A 272 -1.12 -19.15 -0.80
N ASN A 273 -2.17 -19.70 -0.19
CA ASN A 273 -3.38 -20.17 -0.87
C ASN A 273 -4.64 -19.34 -0.54
N GLY A 274 -4.53 -18.25 0.20
CA GLY A 274 -5.66 -17.36 0.47
C GLY A 274 -5.97 -16.47 -0.73
N ALA A 275 -7.25 -16.40 -1.13
CA ALA A 275 -7.72 -15.50 -2.16
C ALA A 275 -8.04 -14.12 -1.58
N LEU A 276 -7.68 -13.07 -2.29
CA LEU A 276 -8.15 -11.71 -2.06
C LEU A 276 -8.19 -10.97 -3.40
N VAL A 277 -9.34 -10.94 -4.02
CA VAL A 277 -9.59 -10.19 -5.25
C VAL A 277 -10.32 -8.91 -4.90
N ALA A 278 -9.75 -7.76 -5.28
CA ALA A 278 -10.35 -6.45 -5.09
C ALA A 278 -10.37 -5.71 -6.43
N GLU A 279 -11.47 -5.02 -6.73
CA GLU A 279 -11.71 -4.45 -8.05
C GLU A 279 -11.53 -2.92 -8.04
N PRO A 280 -10.61 -2.35 -8.85
CA PRO A 280 -10.41 -0.90 -8.93
C PRO A 280 -11.40 -0.21 -9.88
N ARG A 281 -12.59 -0.79 -10.11
CA ARG A 281 -13.57 -0.33 -11.12
C ARG A 281 -13.95 1.13 -10.93
N LYS A 282 -14.16 1.56 -9.69
CA LYS A 282 -14.55 2.94 -9.37
C LYS A 282 -13.45 3.94 -9.75
N LEU A 283 -12.19 3.62 -9.44
CA LEU A 283 -11.05 4.48 -9.80
C LEU A 283 -10.80 4.51 -11.31
N LEU A 284 -10.97 3.37 -12.00
CA LEU A 284 -10.91 3.29 -13.46
C LEU A 284 -12.04 4.12 -14.12
N ALA A 285 -13.26 4.09 -13.57
CA ALA A 285 -14.38 4.88 -14.03
C ALA A 285 -14.16 6.39 -13.83
N ALA A 286 -13.44 6.79 -12.77
CA ALA A 286 -13.03 8.16 -12.53
C ALA A 286 -11.98 8.67 -13.55
N GLY A 287 -11.40 7.78 -14.35
CA GLY A 287 -10.46 8.14 -15.43
C GLY A 287 -9.02 7.73 -15.18
N TRP A 288 -8.67 7.19 -13.99
CA TRP A 288 -7.34 6.66 -13.77
C TRP A 288 -7.04 5.48 -14.71
N ARG A 289 -5.78 5.40 -15.16
CA ARG A 289 -5.30 4.28 -15.97
C ARG A 289 -3.98 3.77 -15.38
N PRO A 290 -3.84 2.45 -15.17
CA PRO A 290 -2.58 1.87 -14.72
C PRO A 290 -1.51 2.04 -15.81
N GLU A 291 -0.31 2.39 -15.40
CA GLU A 291 0.82 2.59 -16.31
C GLU A 291 1.48 1.25 -16.72
N ARG A 292 1.29 0.22 -15.90
CA ARG A 292 1.95 -1.07 -16.09
C ARG A 292 0.98 -2.23 -15.87
N ASP A 293 1.13 -3.25 -16.69
CA ASP A 293 0.53 -4.56 -16.46
C ASP A 293 1.19 -5.27 -15.27
N THR A 294 0.42 -6.10 -14.54
CA THR A 294 0.89 -6.82 -13.34
C THR A 294 2.08 -7.74 -13.66
N GLY A 295 2.02 -8.49 -14.76
CA GLY A 295 3.08 -9.43 -15.15
C GLY A 295 4.39 -8.71 -15.47
N ASP A 296 4.31 -7.66 -16.27
CA ASP A 296 5.47 -6.84 -16.67
C ASP A 296 6.11 -6.14 -15.47
N ALA A 297 5.28 -5.60 -14.57
CA ALA A 297 5.76 -4.93 -13.37
C ALA A 297 6.43 -5.92 -12.40
N LEU A 298 5.91 -7.14 -12.23
CA LEU A 298 6.55 -8.21 -11.45
C LEU A 298 7.89 -8.64 -12.07
N ALA A 299 7.95 -8.81 -13.39
CA ALA A 299 9.18 -9.16 -14.07
C ALA A 299 10.25 -8.05 -13.93
N ALA A 300 9.85 -6.79 -14.00
CA ALA A 300 10.75 -5.65 -13.84
C ALA A 300 11.42 -5.59 -12.46
N MET A 301 10.77 -6.08 -11.39
CA MET A 301 11.34 -6.11 -10.04
C MET A 301 12.63 -6.92 -9.91
N THR A 302 12.91 -7.83 -10.83
CA THR A 302 14.04 -8.74 -10.76
C THR A 302 15.19 -8.33 -11.67
N ARG A 303 15.03 -7.26 -12.44
CA ARG A 303 16.03 -6.69 -13.36
C ARG A 303 16.83 -5.54 -12.74
N SER A 304 16.44 -5.11 -11.51
CA SER A 304 17.04 -3.98 -10.78
C SER A 304 18.07 -4.45 -9.74
#